data_e4eefa805c259ead0f814aea2e659f41
#
_entry.id   e4eefa805c259ead0f814aea2e659f41
#
_cell.length_a   1.000
_cell.length_b   1.000
_cell.length_c   1.000
_cell.angle_alpha   90.00
_cell.angle_beta   90.00
_cell.angle_gamma   90.00
#
_symmetry.space_group_name_H-M   'P 1'
#
loop_
_entity.id
_entity.type
_entity.pdbx_description
1 polymer ?
#
loop_
_entity_poly.entity_id
_entity_poly.type
_entity_poly.pdbx_seq_one_letter_code
_entity_poly.pdbx_strand_id
1 'polypeptide(L)'
;GMLACLGGYVYQKKVLLTEHGIYTREREEEIIRAKWVMATYKKQWISFFYMLSDIIYSRAFQVTALFTNAMRTQIQMGCDEKKCRVIENGINYERLSQIPLKEEDGQVDIGAVVRMAPIKDIKTMIYAFFELCARRKNVRLHIMGGVDDEEYAQECYTLVKQLKLENVIFTG
;
A
#
# COMPACT_ATOMS: atom_id res chain seq x y z
N GLY A 1 -5.98 -12.79 12.49
CA GLY A 1 -4.88 -13.66 12.95
C GLY A 1 -5.25 -14.42 14.22
N MET A 2 -5.46 -13.78 15.37
CA MET A 2 -5.71 -14.44 16.68
C MET A 2 -6.91 -15.39 16.66
N LEU A 3 -8.05 -14.98 16.13
CA LEU A 3 -9.23 -15.84 16.05
C LEU A 3 -8.97 -17.10 15.19
N ALA A 4 -8.23 -16.95 14.10
CA ALA A 4 -7.85 -18.09 13.27
C ALA A 4 -6.91 -19.05 14.03
N CYS A 5 -5.95 -18.51 14.79
CA CYS A 5 -5.06 -19.34 15.62
C CYS A 5 -5.84 -20.09 16.73
N LEU A 6 -6.80 -19.43 17.37
CA LEU A 6 -7.67 -20.06 18.37
C LEU A 6 -8.52 -21.17 17.73
N GLY A 7 -9.14 -20.88 16.58
CA GLY A 7 -9.89 -21.89 15.83
C GLY A 7 -9.02 -23.08 15.39
N GLY A 8 -7.80 -22.78 14.89
CA GLY A 8 -6.83 -23.80 14.53
C GLY A 8 -6.47 -24.71 15.72
N TYR A 9 -6.30 -24.12 16.90
CA TYR A 9 -6.04 -24.88 18.12
C TYR A 9 -7.24 -25.75 18.55
N VAL A 10 -8.43 -25.15 18.63
CA VAL A 10 -9.64 -25.85 19.08
C VAL A 10 -10.02 -27.00 18.13
N TYR A 11 -9.94 -26.75 16.82
CA TYR A 11 -10.35 -27.74 15.81
C TYR A 11 -9.19 -28.57 15.24
N GLN A 12 -7.98 -28.44 15.80
CA GLN A 12 -6.77 -29.13 15.36
C GLN A 12 -6.49 -28.93 13.85
N LYS A 13 -6.66 -27.71 13.37
CA LYS A 13 -6.46 -27.35 11.95
C LYS A 13 -5.20 -26.50 11.76
N LYS A 14 -4.55 -26.69 10.61
CA LYS A 14 -3.42 -25.85 10.21
C LYS A 14 -3.90 -24.45 9.90
N VAL A 15 -3.18 -23.44 10.39
CA VAL A 15 -3.46 -22.02 10.14
C VAL A 15 -2.47 -21.49 9.13
N LEU A 16 -2.99 -20.96 8.04
CA LEU A 16 -2.23 -20.22 7.04
C LEU A 16 -2.43 -18.73 7.29
N LEU A 17 -1.34 -17.99 7.41
CA LEU A 17 -1.36 -16.53 7.52
C LEU A 17 -0.89 -15.92 6.20
N THR A 18 -1.71 -15.11 5.57
CA THR A 18 -1.32 -14.30 4.41
C THR A 18 -1.32 -12.83 4.83
N GLU A 19 -0.17 -12.17 4.70
CA GLU A 19 -0.03 -10.76 4.99
C GLU A 19 0.23 -9.97 3.69
N HIS A 20 -0.66 -9.01 3.40
CA HIS A 20 -0.51 -8.06 2.30
C HIS A 20 0.31 -6.82 2.68
N GLY A 21 0.46 -6.57 3.96
CA GLY A 21 1.32 -5.57 4.60
C GLY A 21 1.79 -6.13 5.93
N ILE A 22 2.74 -5.49 6.58
CA ILE A 22 3.22 -5.92 7.90
C ILE A 22 2.34 -5.29 8.97
N TYR A 23 1.35 -6.06 9.45
CA TYR A 23 0.31 -5.60 10.37
C TYR A 23 0.89 -4.87 11.60
N THR A 24 1.89 -5.42 12.24
CA THR A 24 2.49 -4.84 13.45
C THR A 24 3.10 -3.47 13.17
N ARG A 25 3.83 -3.33 12.06
CA ARG A 25 4.45 -2.06 11.65
C ARG A 25 3.39 -1.01 11.32
N GLU A 26 2.33 -1.38 10.64
CA GLU A 26 1.20 -0.49 10.33
C GLU A 26 0.52 -0.01 11.62
N ARG A 27 0.30 -0.90 12.59
CA ARG A 27 -0.29 -0.55 13.89
C ARG A 27 0.64 0.33 14.71
N GLU A 28 1.94 0.08 14.70
CA GLU A 28 2.93 0.92 15.37
C GLU A 28 2.89 2.36 14.83
N GLU A 29 2.95 2.53 13.51
CA GLU A 29 2.88 3.84 12.87
C GLU A 29 1.55 4.55 13.16
N GLU A 30 0.43 3.83 13.14
CA GLU A 30 -0.88 4.37 13.46
C GLU A 30 -0.94 4.84 14.93
N ILE A 31 -0.46 4.04 15.87
CA ILE A 31 -0.45 4.41 17.30
C ILE A 31 0.47 5.60 17.56
N ILE A 32 1.63 5.66 16.90
CA ILE A 32 2.54 6.81 17.03
C ILE A 32 1.84 8.10 16.61
N ARG A 33 1.09 8.08 15.50
CA ARG A 33 0.37 9.24 14.95
C ARG A 33 -0.96 9.52 15.64
N ALA A 34 -1.53 8.54 16.35
CA ALA A 34 -2.84 8.66 16.96
C ALA A 34 -2.91 9.78 18.01
N LYS A 35 -3.87 10.69 17.84
CA LYS A 35 -4.16 11.77 18.80
C LYS A 35 -5.07 11.31 19.95
N TRP A 36 -5.84 10.23 19.73
CA TRP A 36 -6.78 9.67 20.70
C TRP A 36 -6.09 8.74 21.73
N VAL A 37 -4.85 8.31 21.48
CA VAL A 37 -4.07 7.50 22.43
C VAL A 37 -3.18 8.43 23.25
N MET A 38 -3.34 8.41 24.58
CA MET A 38 -2.45 9.15 25.48
C MET A 38 -1.00 8.69 25.31
N ALA A 39 -0.07 9.64 25.31
CA ALA A 39 1.36 9.39 25.05
C ALA A 39 1.95 8.28 25.96
N THR A 40 1.51 8.24 27.22
CA THR A 40 1.95 7.25 28.21
C THR A 40 1.55 5.81 27.86
N TYR A 41 0.47 5.62 27.10
CA TYR A 41 -0.03 4.29 26.71
C TYR A 41 0.40 3.83 25.32
N LYS A 42 1.02 4.71 24.52
CA LYS A 42 1.44 4.32 23.15
C LYS A 42 2.37 3.13 23.15
N LYS A 43 3.36 3.12 24.04
CA LYS A 43 4.32 2.01 24.18
C LYS A 43 3.62 0.69 24.53
N GLN A 44 2.64 0.71 25.43
CA GLN A 44 1.90 -0.49 25.83
C GLN A 44 1.07 -1.05 24.65
N TRP A 45 0.40 -0.17 23.90
CA TRP A 45 -0.35 -0.60 22.72
C TRP A 45 0.57 -1.19 21.64
N ILE A 46 1.72 -0.57 21.37
CA ILE A 46 2.69 -1.09 20.42
C ILE A 46 3.18 -2.47 20.88
N SER A 47 3.59 -2.62 22.14
CA SER A 47 4.04 -3.90 22.70
C SER A 47 2.95 -4.97 22.63
N PHE A 48 1.68 -4.60 22.82
CA PHE A 48 0.55 -5.51 22.67
C PHE A 48 0.42 -6.04 21.24
N PHE A 49 0.56 -5.20 20.23
CA PHE A 49 0.51 -5.65 18.83
C PHE A 49 1.69 -6.54 18.45
N TYR A 50 2.90 -6.25 18.97
CA TYR A 50 4.05 -7.15 18.81
C TYR A 50 3.79 -8.52 19.44
N MET A 51 3.30 -8.56 20.67
CA MET A 51 2.92 -9.82 21.34
C MET A 51 1.88 -10.62 20.55
N LEU A 52 0.87 -9.95 19.97
CA LEU A 52 -0.12 -10.62 19.12
C LEU A 52 0.54 -11.24 17.87
N SER A 53 1.47 -10.54 17.25
CA SER A 53 2.20 -11.07 16.09
C SER A 53 3.08 -12.26 16.45
N ASP A 54 3.77 -12.23 17.58
CA ASP A 54 4.58 -13.35 18.08
C ASP A 54 3.73 -14.59 18.27
N ILE A 55 2.55 -14.45 18.89
CA ILE A 55 1.62 -15.57 19.07
C ILE A 55 1.16 -16.12 17.71
N ILE A 56 0.81 -15.22 16.76
CA ILE A 56 0.32 -15.63 15.45
C ILE A 56 1.43 -16.35 14.67
N TYR A 57 2.63 -15.78 14.60
CA TYR A 57 3.76 -16.37 13.89
C TYR A 57 4.18 -17.72 14.50
N SER A 58 4.17 -17.84 15.84
CA SER A 58 4.50 -19.11 16.49
C SER A 58 3.49 -20.21 16.17
N ARG A 59 2.19 -19.89 16.08
CA ARG A 59 1.09 -20.82 15.87
C ARG A 59 0.78 -21.09 14.40
N ALA A 60 1.11 -20.19 13.49
CA ALA A 60 0.91 -20.38 12.06
C ALA A 60 1.71 -21.60 11.57
N PHE A 61 1.06 -22.42 10.76
CA PHE A 61 1.73 -23.51 10.03
C PHE A 61 2.60 -22.95 8.91
N GLN A 62 2.11 -21.93 8.23
CA GLN A 62 2.83 -21.22 7.16
C GLN A 62 2.41 -19.76 7.15
N VAL A 63 3.36 -18.90 6.82
CA VAL A 63 3.18 -17.45 6.67
C VAL A 63 3.57 -17.04 5.25
N THR A 64 2.72 -16.29 4.58
CA THR A 64 3.00 -15.84 3.21
C THR A 64 3.07 -14.32 3.15
N ALA A 65 3.99 -13.82 2.36
CA ALA A 65 4.17 -12.41 2.03
C ALA A 65 4.05 -12.19 0.52
N LEU A 66 3.73 -10.98 0.08
CA LEU A 66 3.61 -10.66 -1.34
C LEU A 66 4.96 -10.50 -2.05
N PHE A 67 6.02 -10.17 -1.32
CA PHE A 67 7.36 -9.92 -1.88
C PHE A 67 8.45 -10.17 -0.84
N THR A 68 9.67 -10.36 -1.34
CA THR A 68 10.83 -10.78 -0.55
C THR A 68 11.14 -9.84 0.63
N ASN A 69 11.01 -8.52 0.46
CA ASN A 69 11.27 -7.59 1.55
C ASN A 69 10.27 -7.71 2.69
N ALA A 70 8.97 -7.95 2.38
CA ALA A 70 7.96 -8.22 3.40
C ALA A 70 8.29 -9.52 4.16
N MET A 71 8.68 -10.58 3.45
CA MET A 71 9.11 -11.83 4.09
C MET A 71 10.32 -11.62 5.02
N ARG A 72 11.33 -10.85 4.59
CA ARG A 72 12.49 -10.53 5.44
C ARG A 72 12.06 -9.77 6.70
N THR A 73 11.12 -8.85 6.58
CA THR A 73 10.56 -8.12 7.73
C THR A 73 9.82 -9.06 8.67
N GLN A 74 9.01 -10.00 8.15
CA GLN A 74 8.36 -11.03 8.98
C GLN A 74 9.37 -11.85 9.79
N ILE A 75 10.48 -12.26 9.15
CA ILE A 75 11.57 -12.99 9.82
C ILE A 75 12.24 -12.12 10.91
N GLN A 76 12.54 -10.86 10.61
CA GLN A 76 13.11 -9.92 11.59
C GLN A 76 12.17 -9.69 12.78
N MET A 77 10.85 -9.82 12.57
CA MET A 77 9.82 -9.71 13.60
C MET A 77 9.52 -11.04 14.30
N GLY A 78 10.37 -12.06 14.14
CA GLY A 78 10.31 -13.30 14.89
C GLY A 78 9.59 -14.46 14.18
N CYS A 79 9.18 -14.32 12.92
CA CYS A 79 8.66 -15.46 12.17
C CYS A 79 9.79 -16.43 11.80
N ASP A 80 9.57 -17.72 12.00
CA ASP A 80 10.51 -18.77 11.56
C ASP A 80 10.61 -18.76 10.02
N GLU A 81 11.83 -18.58 9.50
CA GLU A 81 12.11 -18.56 8.06
C GLU A 81 11.57 -19.79 7.34
N LYS A 82 11.61 -20.96 7.98
CA LYS A 82 11.11 -22.22 7.39
C LYS A 82 9.62 -22.19 7.10
N LYS A 83 8.86 -21.35 7.81
CA LYS A 83 7.41 -21.15 7.61
C LYS A 83 7.10 -20.10 6.58
N CYS A 84 8.07 -19.23 6.22
CA CYS A 84 7.84 -18.10 5.33
C CYS A 84 7.88 -18.50 3.85
N ARG A 85 6.96 -17.94 3.06
CA ARG A 85 6.93 -18.09 1.60
C ARG A 85 6.53 -16.77 0.96
N VAL A 86 7.10 -16.49 -0.21
CA VAL A 86 6.63 -15.38 -1.05
C VAL A 86 5.61 -15.93 -2.03
N ILE A 87 4.42 -15.32 -2.03
CA ILE A 87 3.35 -15.60 -3.00
C ILE A 87 2.85 -14.25 -3.49
N GLU A 88 3.25 -13.88 -4.68
CA GLU A 88 2.89 -12.60 -5.30
C GLU A 88 1.41 -12.56 -5.66
N ASN A 89 0.86 -11.33 -5.74
CA ASN A 89 -0.51 -11.15 -6.20
C ASN A 89 -0.61 -11.52 -7.69
N GLY A 90 -1.67 -12.21 -8.04
CA GLY A 90 -2.03 -12.48 -9.43
C GLY A 90 -2.88 -11.38 -10.03
N ILE A 91 -2.89 -11.33 -11.36
CA ILE A 91 -3.78 -10.51 -12.17
C ILE A 91 -4.54 -11.39 -13.17
N ASN A 92 -5.70 -10.93 -13.61
CA ASN A 92 -6.40 -11.59 -14.71
C ASN A 92 -5.75 -11.18 -16.03
N TYR A 93 -4.68 -11.90 -16.42
CA TYR A 93 -3.91 -11.61 -17.62
C TYR A 93 -4.77 -11.70 -18.90
N GLU A 94 -5.63 -12.72 -19.02
CA GLU A 94 -6.48 -12.93 -20.20
C GLU A 94 -7.38 -11.74 -20.45
N ARG A 95 -8.02 -11.20 -19.40
CA ARG A 95 -8.85 -10.01 -19.50
C ARG A 95 -8.04 -8.76 -19.85
N LEU A 96 -6.88 -8.56 -19.22
CA LEU A 96 -6.08 -7.36 -19.43
C LEU A 96 -5.36 -7.35 -20.77
N SER A 97 -4.94 -8.50 -21.27
CA SER A 97 -4.27 -8.62 -22.58
C SER A 97 -5.19 -8.34 -23.78
N GLN A 98 -6.51 -8.35 -23.58
CA GLN A 98 -7.48 -8.02 -24.61
C GLN A 98 -7.72 -6.50 -24.75
N ILE A 99 -7.17 -5.69 -23.85
CA ILE A 99 -7.31 -4.23 -23.93
C ILE A 99 -6.49 -3.74 -25.13
N PRO A 100 -7.11 -3.05 -26.09
CA PRO A 100 -6.40 -2.57 -27.28
C PRO A 100 -5.34 -1.52 -26.86
N LEU A 101 -4.24 -1.51 -27.58
CA LEU A 101 -3.25 -0.46 -27.42
C LEU A 101 -3.84 0.86 -27.91
N LYS A 102 -3.42 1.93 -27.25
CA LYS A 102 -3.75 3.30 -27.68
C LYS A 102 -3.21 3.54 -29.10
N GLU A 103 -4.00 4.18 -29.93
CA GLU A 103 -3.53 4.69 -31.22
C GLU A 103 -2.47 5.77 -31.03
N GLU A 104 -1.49 5.82 -31.92
CA GLU A 104 -0.41 6.81 -31.88
C GLU A 104 -0.95 8.20 -32.27
N ASP A 105 -1.07 9.10 -31.31
CA ASP A 105 -1.48 10.50 -31.48
C ASP A 105 -0.32 11.50 -31.27
N GLY A 106 0.92 11.00 -31.19
CA GLY A 106 2.10 11.79 -30.91
C GLY A 106 2.21 12.30 -29.47
N GLN A 107 1.26 11.93 -28.60
CA GLN A 107 1.28 12.26 -27.16
C GLN A 107 1.77 11.07 -26.33
N VAL A 108 2.55 11.37 -25.31
CA VAL A 108 2.96 10.38 -24.32
C VAL A 108 2.05 10.48 -23.10
N ASP A 109 1.21 9.48 -22.89
CA ASP A 109 0.35 9.42 -21.73
C ASP A 109 1.06 8.65 -20.59
N ILE A 110 1.13 9.29 -19.44
CA ILE A 110 1.63 8.72 -18.20
C ILE A 110 0.41 8.43 -17.32
N GLY A 111 0.18 7.17 -16.99
CA GLY A 111 -0.97 6.75 -16.18
C GLY A 111 -0.55 6.38 -14.76
N ALA A 112 -1.28 6.86 -13.76
CA ALA A 112 -1.18 6.43 -12.38
C ALA A 112 -2.54 6.00 -11.87
N VAL A 113 -2.68 4.72 -11.50
CA VAL A 113 -3.91 4.18 -10.89
C VAL A 113 -3.70 4.17 -9.38
N VAL A 114 -4.19 5.20 -8.69
CA VAL A 114 -3.94 5.43 -7.27
C VAL A 114 -5.14 6.10 -6.61
N ARG A 115 -5.42 5.76 -5.35
CA ARG A 115 -6.37 6.51 -4.52
C ARG A 115 -5.74 7.83 -4.07
N MET A 116 -6.52 8.90 -4.03
CA MET A 116 -6.05 10.19 -3.56
C MET A 116 -5.96 10.19 -2.03
N ALA A 117 -4.78 9.87 -1.53
CA ALA A 117 -4.45 9.82 -0.10
C ALA A 117 -2.99 10.21 0.12
N PRO A 118 -2.62 10.81 1.28
CA PRO A 118 -1.27 11.28 1.58
C PRO A 118 -0.18 10.21 1.40
N ILE A 119 -0.48 8.96 1.76
CA ILE A 119 0.45 7.84 1.63
C ILE A 119 0.87 7.53 0.18
N LYS A 120 0.09 7.99 -0.81
CA LYS A 120 0.38 7.79 -2.24
C LYS A 120 1.28 8.88 -2.83
N ASP A 121 1.52 9.92 -2.08
CA ASP A 121 2.46 11.00 -2.40
C ASP A 121 2.26 11.58 -3.82
N ILE A 122 1.01 11.87 -4.17
CA ILE A 122 0.63 12.40 -5.47
C ILE A 122 1.26 13.77 -5.72
N LYS A 123 1.53 14.54 -4.67
CA LYS A 123 2.20 15.84 -4.80
C LYS A 123 3.59 15.70 -5.41
N THR A 124 4.40 14.74 -4.95
CA THR A 124 5.72 14.46 -5.55
C THR A 124 5.58 14.04 -7.02
N MET A 125 4.55 13.25 -7.37
CA MET A 125 4.27 12.90 -8.76
C MET A 125 3.96 14.14 -9.61
N ILE A 126 3.14 15.08 -9.11
CA ILE A 126 2.82 16.33 -9.80
C ILE A 126 4.07 17.20 -10.00
N TYR A 127 4.93 17.32 -8.99
CA TYR A 127 6.21 18.04 -9.13
C TYR A 127 7.13 17.37 -10.15
N ALA A 128 7.27 16.05 -10.12
CA ALA A 128 8.07 15.33 -11.11
C ALA A 128 7.51 15.52 -12.53
N PHE A 129 6.20 15.55 -12.69
CA PHE A 129 5.57 15.82 -13.97
C PHE A 129 5.78 17.28 -14.43
N PHE A 130 5.75 18.24 -13.52
CA PHE A 130 6.10 19.64 -13.83
C PHE A 130 7.52 19.75 -14.40
N GLU A 131 8.50 19.11 -13.78
CA GLU A 131 9.88 19.06 -14.27
C GLU A 131 9.98 18.38 -15.65
N LEU A 132 9.18 17.34 -15.89
CA LEU A 132 9.12 16.67 -17.19
C LEU A 132 8.57 17.62 -18.27
N CYS A 133 7.53 18.39 -17.96
CA CYS A 133 6.92 19.36 -18.90
C CYS A 133 7.89 20.46 -19.35
N ALA A 134 8.89 20.79 -18.53
CA ALA A 134 9.96 21.71 -18.92
C ALA A 134 10.85 21.14 -20.04
N ARG A 135 11.00 19.81 -20.07
CA ARG A 135 11.87 19.10 -21.03
C ARG A 135 11.11 18.53 -22.23
N ARG A 136 9.84 18.23 -22.08
CA ARG A 136 9.01 17.59 -23.10
C ARG A 136 7.59 18.16 -23.12
N LYS A 137 7.11 18.59 -24.29
CA LYS A 137 5.81 19.26 -24.41
C LYS A 137 4.64 18.33 -24.72
N ASN A 138 4.90 17.21 -25.37
CA ASN A 138 3.87 16.27 -25.78
C ASN A 138 3.61 15.17 -24.72
N VAL A 139 3.39 15.57 -23.46
CA VAL A 139 3.14 14.65 -22.35
C VAL A 139 1.83 14.97 -21.64
N ARG A 140 1.11 13.97 -21.20
CA ARG A 140 -0.09 14.08 -20.36
C ARG A 140 0.04 13.16 -19.14
N LEU A 141 -0.45 13.59 -18.00
CA LEU A 141 -0.50 12.80 -16.76
C LEU A 141 -1.96 12.50 -16.43
N HIS A 142 -2.31 11.21 -16.38
CA HIS A 142 -3.61 10.73 -15.97
C HIS A 142 -3.50 10.14 -14.55
N ILE A 143 -4.20 10.73 -13.60
CA ILE A 143 -4.32 10.25 -12.23
C ILE A 143 -5.73 9.67 -12.08
N MET A 144 -5.80 8.33 -11.97
CA MET A 144 -7.06 7.58 -11.99
C MET A 144 -7.28 6.91 -10.64
N GLY A 145 -8.42 7.19 -10.00
CA GLY A 145 -8.83 6.53 -8.76
C GLY A 145 -9.63 7.44 -7.84
N GLY A 146 -10.33 6.84 -6.90
CA GLY A 146 -11.21 7.53 -5.97
C GLY A 146 -10.47 8.41 -4.96
N VAL A 147 -11.21 9.33 -4.36
CA VAL A 147 -10.74 10.22 -3.30
C VAL A 147 -11.00 9.55 -1.95
N ASP A 148 -9.92 9.25 -1.21
CA ASP A 148 -9.99 8.73 0.16
C ASP A 148 -9.85 9.86 1.19
N ASP A 149 -9.18 10.96 0.82
CA ASP A 149 -8.92 12.13 1.66
C ASP A 149 -9.19 13.41 0.85
N GLU A 150 -10.31 14.04 1.15
CA GLU A 150 -10.80 15.24 0.42
C GLU A 150 -9.86 16.44 0.59
N GLU A 151 -9.29 16.63 1.78
CA GLU A 151 -8.37 17.73 2.05
C GLU A 151 -7.10 17.58 1.20
N TYR A 152 -6.53 16.37 1.20
CA TYR A 152 -5.36 16.05 0.38
C TYR A 152 -5.64 16.16 -1.12
N ALA A 153 -6.80 15.71 -1.58
CA ALA A 153 -7.20 15.85 -2.99
C ALA A 153 -7.29 17.33 -3.40
N GLN A 154 -7.90 18.16 -2.55
CA GLN A 154 -8.01 19.61 -2.81
C GLN A 154 -6.63 20.28 -2.85
N GLU A 155 -5.68 19.85 -2.00
CA GLU A 155 -4.29 20.31 -2.07
C GLU A 155 -3.62 19.92 -3.40
N CYS A 156 -3.84 18.69 -3.89
CA CYS A 156 -3.32 18.22 -5.18
C CYS A 156 -3.90 19.05 -6.36
N TYR A 157 -5.21 19.29 -6.37
CA TYR A 157 -5.85 20.14 -7.40
C TYR A 157 -5.33 21.57 -7.37
N THR A 158 -5.13 22.13 -6.18
CA THR A 158 -4.57 23.47 -6.00
C THR A 158 -3.14 23.54 -6.51
N LEU A 159 -2.32 22.52 -6.21
CA LEU A 159 -0.94 22.43 -6.68
C LEU A 159 -0.85 22.43 -8.22
N VAL A 160 -1.69 21.63 -8.90
CA VAL A 160 -1.75 21.61 -10.37
C VAL A 160 -2.07 22.99 -10.94
N LYS A 161 -3.04 23.71 -10.34
CA LYS A 161 -3.38 25.09 -10.74
C LYS A 161 -2.24 26.07 -10.49
N GLN A 162 -1.56 25.99 -9.34
CA GLN A 162 -0.42 26.86 -9.00
C GLN A 162 0.74 26.67 -9.97
N LEU A 163 1.02 25.43 -10.37
CA LEU A 163 2.06 25.08 -11.34
C LEU A 163 1.62 25.32 -12.79
N LYS A 164 0.38 25.76 -13.03
CA LYS A 164 -0.20 26.01 -14.37
C LYS A 164 -0.07 24.82 -15.32
N LEU A 165 -0.29 23.61 -14.78
CA LEU A 165 -0.27 22.37 -15.55
C LEU A 165 -1.65 22.15 -16.20
N GLU A 166 -1.73 22.25 -17.54
CA GLU A 166 -2.98 22.04 -18.29
C GLU A 166 -3.19 20.58 -18.74
N ASN A 167 -2.14 19.78 -18.66
CA ASN A 167 -2.06 18.42 -19.15
C ASN A 167 -2.05 17.36 -18.02
N VAL A 168 -2.61 17.69 -16.86
CA VAL A 168 -2.92 16.75 -15.77
C VAL A 168 -4.41 16.48 -15.73
N ILE A 169 -4.78 15.21 -15.83
CA ILE A 169 -6.17 14.75 -15.92
C ILE A 169 -6.45 13.87 -14.71
N PHE A 170 -7.43 14.25 -13.91
CA PHE A 170 -7.92 13.44 -12.80
C PHE A 170 -9.20 12.72 -13.24
N THR A 171 -9.26 11.40 -13.00
CA THR A 171 -10.40 10.54 -13.35
C THR A 171 -10.70 9.59 -12.20
N GLY A 172 -11.91 9.67 -11.63
CA GLY A 172 -12.32 8.80 -10.53
C GLY A 172 -13.68 9.20 -9.98
#